data_7ed60cffd6e92a832ff95c19909a5313
#
_entry.id   7ed60cffd6e92a832ff95c19909a5313
#
_cell.length_a   1.000
_cell.length_b   1.000
_cell.length_c   1.000
_cell.angle_alpha   90.00
_cell.angle_beta   90.00
_cell.angle_gamma   90.00
#
_symmetry.space_group_name_H-M   'P 1'
#
loop_
_entity.id
_entity.type
_entity.pdbx_description
1 polymer ?
#
loop_
_entity_poly.entity_id
_entity_poly.type
_entity_poly.pdbx_seq_one_letter_code
_entity_poly.pdbx_strand_id
1 'polypeptide(L)'
;KRYEANGKLILTLKDGDYCSQDIKTFSKVTDITIIKRGPGGVADELVIATDKGTYKIISEYNIRAVLCDGVTRVVRQDGSEVSMPNLLPSAFFVIEPSHDKKNVVGYNIIGGGFGHGVGMSQNGAKNMALQGLGAEQILNFFYEGCEICSEQ
;
A
#
# COMPACT_ATOMS: atom_id res chain seq x y z
N LYS A 1 -14.97 -6.56 -8.79
CA LYS A 1 -14.99 -6.56 -7.30
C LYS A 1 -13.71 -7.12 -6.64
N ARG A 2 -12.82 -7.78 -7.38
CA ARG A 2 -11.56 -8.33 -6.79
C ARG A 2 -10.59 -7.26 -6.28
N TYR A 3 -10.69 -6.04 -6.80
CA TYR A 3 -9.78 -4.93 -6.48
C TYR A 3 -10.47 -3.75 -5.76
N GLU A 4 -11.67 -3.94 -5.24
CA GLU A 4 -12.37 -2.92 -4.47
C GLU A 4 -11.80 -2.84 -3.06
N ALA A 5 -11.61 -1.62 -2.55
CA ALA A 5 -11.24 -1.39 -1.17
C ALA A 5 -12.35 -1.86 -0.21
N ASN A 6 -11.97 -2.39 0.95
CA ASN A 6 -12.93 -2.73 1.98
C ASN A 6 -13.33 -1.47 2.75
N GLY A 7 -14.54 -0.98 2.52
CA GLY A 7 -15.05 0.24 3.16
C GLY A 7 -15.08 0.19 4.69
N LYS A 8 -15.14 -1.00 5.31
CA LYS A 8 -15.07 -1.14 6.79
C LYS A 8 -13.69 -0.76 7.36
N LEU A 9 -12.66 -0.75 6.54
CA LEU A 9 -11.29 -0.36 6.90
C LEU A 9 -10.97 1.08 6.43
N ILE A 10 -11.97 1.85 6.04
CA ILE A 10 -11.87 3.28 5.74
C ILE A 10 -12.69 4.02 6.79
N LEU A 11 -12.00 4.75 7.66
CA LEU A 11 -12.59 5.42 8.81
C LEU A 11 -12.60 6.93 8.61
N THR A 12 -13.62 7.59 9.14
CA THR A 12 -13.76 9.05 9.14
C THR A 12 -13.37 9.61 10.49
N LEU A 13 -12.59 10.70 10.51
CA LEU A 13 -12.26 11.44 11.73
C LEU A 13 -13.48 12.27 12.17
N LYS A 14 -13.97 12.05 13.38
CA LYS A 14 -15.06 12.78 14.01
C LYS A 14 -14.77 12.97 15.50
N ASP A 15 -14.88 14.20 15.97
CA ASP A 15 -14.70 14.57 17.40
C ASP A 15 -13.37 14.07 18.02
N GLY A 16 -12.32 13.92 17.19
CA GLY A 16 -11.00 13.45 17.60
C GLY A 16 -10.76 11.96 17.42
N ASP A 17 -11.81 11.16 17.14
CA ASP A 17 -11.72 9.72 16.97
C ASP A 17 -12.02 9.26 15.53
N TYR A 18 -11.39 8.16 15.12
CA TYR A 18 -11.67 7.53 13.84
C TYR A 18 -12.81 6.50 13.97
N CYS A 19 -13.90 6.71 13.26
CA CYS A 19 -15.07 5.84 13.31
C CYS A 19 -15.58 5.49 11.90
N SER A 20 -16.31 4.38 11.80
CA SER A 20 -16.95 3.98 10.55
C SER A 20 -18.16 4.88 10.27
N GLN A 21 -18.09 5.65 9.19
CA GLN A 21 -19.16 6.51 8.69
C GLN A 21 -19.12 6.57 7.17
N ASP A 22 -20.20 7.03 6.57
CA ASP A 22 -20.26 7.26 5.15
C ASP A 22 -19.25 8.33 4.72
N ILE A 23 -18.51 8.02 3.67
CA ILE A 23 -17.55 8.94 3.08
C ILE A 23 -18.32 10.03 2.33
N LYS A 24 -18.10 11.27 2.70
CA LYS A 24 -18.68 12.41 1.99
C LYS A 24 -17.98 12.64 0.67
N THR A 25 -18.72 12.95 -0.37
CA THR A 25 -18.13 13.42 -1.63
C THR A 25 -17.32 14.68 -1.39
N PHE A 26 -16.08 14.68 -1.80
CA PHE A 26 -15.14 15.81 -1.68
C PHE A 26 -14.66 16.25 -3.07
N SER A 27 -14.19 17.48 -3.16
CA SER A 27 -13.67 18.06 -4.41
C SER A 27 -12.16 18.28 -4.39
N LYS A 28 -11.54 18.29 -3.21
CA LYS A 28 -10.11 18.56 -3.06
C LYS A 28 -9.50 17.71 -1.96
N VAL A 29 -8.38 17.06 -2.30
CA VAL A 29 -7.44 16.48 -1.34
C VAL A 29 -6.47 17.58 -0.91
N THR A 30 -6.30 17.77 0.39
CA THR A 30 -5.44 18.80 0.98
C THR A 30 -4.15 18.25 1.55
N ASP A 31 -4.17 16.98 1.98
CA ASP A 31 -2.98 16.27 2.45
C ASP A 31 -3.13 14.75 2.31
N ILE A 32 -2.00 14.05 2.11
CA ILE A 32 -1.91 12.59 2.13
C ILE A 32 -0.67 12.22 2.92
N THR A 33 -0.86 11.51 4.05
CA THR A 33 0.23 11.15 4.95
C THR A 33 0.19 9.66 5.34
N ILE A 34 1.31 8.96 5.22
CA ILE A 34 1.47 7.60 5.77
C ILE A 34 1.77 7.75 7.27
N ILE A 35 0.87 7.26 8.13
CA ILE A 35 0.99 7.39 9.58
C ILE A 35 1.53 6.13 10.26
N LYS A 36 1.48 4.99 9.57
CA LYS A 36 2.03 3.73 10.07
C LYS A 36 2.57 2.87 8.93
N ARG A 37 3.69 2.19 9.24
CA ARG A 37 4.29 1.18 8.36
C ARG A 37 4.45 -0.13 9.12
N GLY A 38 4.32 -1.23 8.40
CA GLY A 38 4.69 -2.55 8.90
C GLY A 38 6.22 -2.71 9.05
N PRO A 39 6.70 -3.79 9.68
CA PRO A 39 8.13 -4.05 9.90
C PRO A 39 8.97 -4.02 8.62
N GLY A 40 8.42 -4.46 7.49
CA GLY A 40 9.05 -4.42 6.17
C GLY A 40 8.98 -3.07 5.45
N GLY A 41 8.51 -2.00 6.10
CA GLY A 41 8.41 -0.66 5.52
C GLY A 41 7.18 -0.41 4.65
N VAL A 42 6.32 -1.40 4.46
CA VAL A 42 5.05 -1.29 3.72
C VAL A 42 4.08 -0.37 4.44
N ALA A 43 3.42 0.54 3.75
CA ALA A 43 2.39 1.40 4.32
C ALA A 43 1.20 0.55 4.82
N ASP A 44 0.84 0.71 6.09
CA ASP A 44 -0.22 -0.04 6.78
C ASP A 44 -1.40 0.85 7.16
N GLU A 45 -1.15 2.13 7.50
CA GLU A 45 -2.19 3.14 7.70
C GLU A 45 -1.82 4.44 6.97
N LEU A 46 -2.80 4.96 6.23
CA LEU A 46 -2.72 6.19 5.47
C LEU A 46 -3.84 7.14 5.90
N VAL A 47 -3.54 8.42 6.03
CA VAL A 47 -4.53 9.47 6.26
C VAL A 47 -4.63 10.36 5.02
N ILE A 48 -5.86 10.61 4.59
CA ILE A 48 -6.18 11.56 3.52
C ILE A 48 -7.03 12.67 4.12
N ALA A 49 -6.54 13.88 4.10
CA ALA A 49 -7.30 15.08 4.45
C ALA A 49 -7.91 15.70 3.19
N THR A 50 -9.17 16.12 3.30
CA THR A 50 -9.94 16.69 2.18
C THR A 50 -10.65 17.97 2.63
N ASP A 51 -11.29 18.66 1.70
CA ASP A 51 -12.16 19.81 1.99
C ASP A 51 -13.46 19.44 2.74
N LYS A 52 -13.77 18.15 2.90
CA LYS A 52 -15.01 17.65 3.54
C LYS A 52 -14.79 16.75 4.75
N GLY A 53 -13.55 16.44 5.06
CA GLY A 53 -13.20 15.59 6.20
C GLY A 53 -11.86 14.90 6.04
N THR A 54 -11.47 14.18 7.08
CA THR A 54 -10.24 13.41 7.13
C THR A 54 -10.57 11.93 7.24
N TYR A 55 -9.92 11.12 6.44
CA TYR A 55 -10.17 9.69 6.32
C TYR A 55 -8.90 8.91 6.60
N LYS A 56 -9.00 7.84 7.39
CA LYS A 56 -7.93 6.90 7.64
C LYS A 56 -8.21 5.60 6.88
N ILE A 57 -7.27 5.20 6.05
CA ILE A 57 -7.31 3.96 5.27
C ILE A 57 -6.39 2.95 5.95
N ILE A 58 -6.93 1.79 6.30
CA ILE A 58 -6.23 0.71 6.99
C ILE A 58 -5.98 -0.43 6.01
N SER A 59 -4.86 -1.07 6.14
CA SER A 59 -4.27 -2.15 5.34
C SER A 59 -3.62 -1.71 4.03
N GLU A 60 -2.52 -2.39 3.70
CA GLU A 60 -1.76 -2.16 2.48
C GLU A 60 -2.62 -2.33 1.22
N TYR A 61 -3.52 -3.32 1.22
CA TYR A 61 -4.39 -3.59 0.09
C TYR A 61 -5.35 -2.43 -0.19
N ASN A 62 -6.01 -1.90 0.86
CA ASN A 62 -6.92 -0.77 0.73
C ASN A 62 -6.19 0.50 0.29
N ILE A 63 -5.01 0.74 0.84
CA ILE A 63 -4.16 1.87 0.45
C ILE A 63 -3.84 1.81 -1.04
N ARG A 64 -3.41 0.66 -1.54
CA ARG A 64 -3.11 0.44 -2.96
C ARG A 64 -4.33 0.62 -3.85
N ALA A 65 -5.51 0.18 -3.40
CA ALA A 65 -6.76 0.30 -4.15
C ALA A 65 -7.29 1.74 -4.18
N VAL A 66 -7.28 2.43 -3.02
CA VAL A 66 -7.79 3.81 -2.90
C VAL A 66 -6.93 4.82 -3.68
N LEU A 67 -5.63 4.57 -3.80
CA LEU A 67 -4.73 5.44 -4.56
C LEU A 67 -4.75 5.21 -6.08
N CYS A 68 -5.62 4.31 -6.57
CA CYS A 68 -5.87 4.12 -7.99
C CYS A 68 -7.16 4.80 -8.44
N ASP A 69 -7.13 5.45 -9.59
CA ASP A 69 -8.21 6.26 -10.15
C ASP A 69 -8.88 5.64 -11.40
N GLY A 70 -8.57 4.39 -11.70
CA GLY A 70 -9.06 3.69 -12.91
C GLY A 70 -8.20 3.89 -14.16
N VAL A 71 -7.29 4.86 -14.16
CA VAL A 71 -6.37 5.17 -15.27
C VAL A 71 -4.90 5.24 -14.84
N THR A 72 -4.60 4.94 -13.59
CA THR A 72 -3.26 4.99 -13.00
C THR A 72 -2.23 4.25 -13.84
N ARG A 73 -1.12 4.89 -14.09
CA ARG A 73 0.06 4.34 -14.76
C ARG A 73 1.27 4.42 -13.85
N VAL A 74 2.09 3.40 -13.92
CA VAL A 74 3.37 3.35 -13.21
C VAL A 74 4.47 3.53 -14.23
N VAL A 75 5.28 4.57 -14.06
CA VAL A 75 6.50 4.78 -14.82
C VAL A 75 7.62 4.01 -14.13
N ARG A 76 8.25 3.08 -14.83
CA ARG A 76 9.36 2.28 -14.32
C ARG A 76 10.68 3.03 -14.42
N GLN A 77 11.70 2.50 -13.76
CA GLN A 77 13.04 3.09 -13.78
C GLN A 77 13.66 3.17 -15.19
N ASP A 78 13.27 2.29 -16.11
CA ASP A 78 13.70 2.31 -17.51
C ASP A 78 12.88 3.27 -18.39
N GLY A 79 11.94 4.03 -17.80
CA GLY A 79 11.03 4.93 -18.49
C GLY A 79 9.82 4.25 -19.13
N SER A 80 9.70 2.91 -19.06
CA SER A 80 8.52 2.22 -19.56
C SER A 80 7.29 2.45 -18.68
N GLU A 81 6.11 2.50 -19.28
CA GLU A 81 4.84 2.67 -18.57
C GLU A 81 4.05 1.37 -18.49
N VAL A 82 3.44 1.12 -17.34
CA VAL A 82 2.53 0.01 -17.12
C VAL A 82 1.21 0.53 -16.57
N SER A 83 0.12 0.12 -17.19
CA SER A 83 -1.23 0.44 -16.69
C SER A 83 -1.57 -0.36 -15.44
N MET A 84 -1.94 0.33 -14.37
CA MET A 84 -2.31 -0.25 -13.07
C MET A 84 -3.62 0.40 -12.57
N PRO A 85 -4.74 0.20 -13.29
CA PRO A 85 -5.96 0.99 -13.05
C PRO A 85 -6.65 0.66 -11.73
N ASN A 86 -6.44 -0.53 -11.17
CA ASN A 86 -7.23 -1.02 -10.04
C ASN A 86 -6.45 -1.15 -8.74
N LEU A 87 -5.12 -1.33 -8.83
CA LEU A 87 -4.29 -1.60 -7.66
C LEU A 87 -2.84 -1.21 -7.93
N LEU A 88 -2.24 -0.40 -7.07
CA LEU A 88 -0.80 -0.12 -7.15
C LEU A 88 0.03 -1.40 -7.01
N PRO A 89 1.22 -1.48 -7.60
CA PRO A 89 2.07 -2.68 -7.54
C PRO A 89 2.40 -3.12 -6.12
N SER A 90 2.57 -2.17 -5.21
CA SER A 90 2.98 -2.38 -3.82
C SER A 90 2.53 -1.19 -2.98
N ALA A 91 2.52 -1.33 -1.65
CA ALA A 91 2.41 -0.22 -0.70
C ALA A 91 3.78 0.19 -0.12
N PHE A 92 4.87 -0.23 -0.73
CA PHE A 92 6.23 0.18 -0.38
C PHE A 92 6.61 1.43 -1.17
N PHE A 93 6.18 2.60 -0.69
CA PHE A 93 6.38 3.89 -1.36
C PHE A 93 6.44 5.05 -0.36
N VAL A 94 6.88 6.20 -0.86
CA VAL A 94 6.72 7.52 -0.24
C VAL A 94 5.77 8.35 -1.08
N ILE A 95 5.17 9.37 -0.46
CA ILE A 95 4.26 10.31 -1.12
C ILE A 95 4.87 11.70 -0.97
N GLU A 96 5.03 12.39 -2.09
CA GLU A 96 5.57 13.73 -2.13
C GLU A 96 4.56 14.68 -2.78
N PRO A 97 4.19 15.79 -2.13
CA PRO A 97 3.30 16.76 -2.73
C PRO A 97 3.97 17.48 -3.91
N SER A 98 3.22 17.60 -4.99
CA SER A 98 3.59 18.41 -6.16
C SER A 98 3.05 19.81 -6.01
N HIS A 99 3.87 20.82 -6.20
CA HIS A 99 3.49 22.22 -5.99
C HIS A 99 3.52 23.03 -7.27
N ASP A 100 2.52 23.88 -7.42
CA ASP A 100 2.61 25.08 -8.29
C ASP A 100 2.64 26.31 -7.38
N LYS A 101 3.80 26.97 -7.32
CA LYS A 101 4.10 28.06 -6.37
C LYS A 101 3.92 27.56 -4.92
N LYS A 102 2.87 28.03 -4.24
CA LYS A 102 2.53 27.65 -2.83
C LYS A 102 1.37 26.66 -2.74
N ASN A 103 0.78 26.26 -3.86
CA ASN A 103 -0.39 25.39 -3.88
C ASN A 103 0.00 23.94 -4.17
N VAL A 104 -0.53 23.00 -3.41
CA VAL A 104 -0.47 21.58 -3.76
C VAL A 104 -1.40 21.34 -4.94
N VAL A 105 -0.84 20.85 -6.05
CA VAL A 105 -1.57 20.55 -7.30
C VAL A 105 -1.70 19.06 -7.56
N GLY A 106 -0.99 18.23 -6.80
CA GLY A 106 -1.02 16.78 -6.92
C GLY A 106 -0.04 16.10 -5.96
N TYR A 107 0.12 14.80 -6.12
CA TYR A 107 1.04 13.98 -5.32
C TYR A 107 1.81 13.04 -6.22
N ASN A 108 3.11 12.93 -6.02
CA ASN A 108 3.95 11.92 -6.62
C ASN A 108 4.07 10.73 -5.66
N ILE A 109 3.81 9.54 -6.17
CA ILE A 109 4.01 8.29 -5.42
C ILE A 109 5.26 7.63 -5.97
N ILE A 110 6.30 7.53 -5.16
CA ILE A 110 7.60 6.99 -5.54
C ILE A 110 7.86 5.74 -4.70
N GLY A 111 8.05 4.61 -5.33
CA GLY A 111 8.19 3.37 -4.59
C GLY A 111 8.76 2.22 -5.40
N GLY A 112 8.67 1.03 -4.82
CA GLY A 112 9.18 -0.19 -5.42
C GLY A 112 8.43 -1.43 -4.98
N GLY A 113 8.87 -2.58 -5.49
CA GLY A 113 8.29 -3.87 -5.17
C GLY A 113 7.03 -4.22 -5.98
N PHE A 114 6.65 -5.48 -5.87
CA PHE A 114 5.44 -6.02 -6.50
C PHE A 114 4.83 -7.07 -5.57
N GLY A 115 3.67 -6.76 -4.99
CA GLY A 115 2.98 -7.61 -4.03
C GLY A 115 2.63 -6.90 -2.72
N HIS A 116 2.15 -7.67 -1.75
CA HIS A 116 1.66 -7.14 -0.47
C HIS A 116 2.78 -6.79 0.53
N GLY A 117 3.96 -7.43 0.43
CA GLY A 117 5.09 -7.18 1.34
C GLY A 117 4.89 -7.66 2.79
N VAL A 118 3.96 -8.60 3.02
CA VAL A 118 3.55 -9.05 4.37
C VAL A 118 3.97 -10.50 4.65
N GLY A 119 4.59 -11.17 3.70
CA GLY A 119 4.99 -12.56 3.84
C GLY A 119 6.08 -12.94 2.85
N MET A 120 6.25 -14.23 2.63
CA MET A 120 7.29 -14.77 1.76
C MET A 120 7.18 -14.24 0.33
N SER A 121 8.28 -13.70 -0.20
CA SER A 121 8.40 -13.36 -1.61
C SER A 121 8.47 -14.62 -2.46
N GLN A 122 7.45 -14.85 -3.31
CA GLN A 122 7.45 -16.01 -4.23
C GLN A 122 8.66 -16.02 -5.16
N ASN A 123 9.02 -14.86 -5.72
CA ASN A 123 10.20 -14.73 -6.58
C ASN A 123 11.49 -14.88 -5.80
N GLY A 124 11.56 -14.36 -4.57
CA GLY A 124 12.68 -14.55 -3.66
C GLY A 124 12.87 -16.04 -3.35
N ALA A 125 11.83 -16.73 -2.90
CA ALA A 125 11.85 -18.15 -2.59
C ALA A 125 12.27 -19.00 -3.81
N LYS A 126 11.72 -18.70 -4.99
CA LYS A 126 12.12 -19.36 -6.25
C LYS A 126 13.62 -19.20 -6.54
N ASN A 127 14.14 -17.98 -6.42
CA ASN A 127 15.57 -17.74 -6.66
C ASN A 127 16.46 -18.45 -5.64
N MET A 128 16.08 -18.48 -4.37
CA MET A 128 16.78 -19.22 -3.32
C MET A 128 16.79 -20.71 -3.61
N ALA A 129 15.66 -21.29 -4.04
CA ALA A 129 15.58 -22.69 -4.46
C ALA A 129 16.46 -23.00 -5.68
N LEU A 130 16.52 -22.10 -6.66
CA LEU A 130 17.41 -22.23 -7.82
C LEU A 130 18.90 -22.17 -7.43
N GLN A 131 19.23 -21.54 -6.32
CA GLN A 131 20.60 -21.51 -5.74
C GLN A 131 20.88 -22.72 -4.83
N GLY A 132 19.93 -23.67 -4.72
CA GLY A 132 20.12 -24.92 -3.98
C GLY A 132 19.66 -24.87 -2.52
N LEU A 133 19.02 -23.79 -2.06
CA LEU A 133 18.48 -23.76 -0.69
C LEU A 133 17.27 -24.67 -0.57
N GLY A 134 17.21 -25.44 0.52
CA GLY A 134 16.07 -26.29 0.85
C GLY A 134 14.86 -25.50 1.38
N ALA A 135 13.68 -26.15 1.39
CA ALA A 135 12.44 -25.52 1.82
C ALA A 135 12.51 -24.93 3.23
N GLU A 136 13.11 -25.65 4.17
CA GLU A 136 13.30 -25.21 5.55
C GLU A 136 14.15 -23.93 5.66
N GLN A 137 15.24 -23.87 4.91
CA GLN A 137 16.10 -22.69 4.87
C GLN A 137 15.38 -21.48 4.30
N ILE A 138 14.56 -21.68 3.25
CA ILE A 138 13.76 -20.63 2.64
C ILE A 138 12.68 -20.13 3.60
N LEU A 139 11.97 -21.04 4.28
CA LEU A 139 10.94 -20.68 5.23
C LEU A 139 11.51 -19.92 6.42
N ASN A 140 12.61 -20.39 7.01
CA ASN A 140 13.28 -19.72 8.12
C ASN A 140 13.85 -18.34 7.76
N PHE A 141 14.22 -18.12 6.49
CA PHE A 141 14.64 -16.80 6.01
C PHE A 141 13.49 -15.77 6.03
N PHE A 142 12.28 -16.19 5.65
CA PHE A 142 11.12 -15.28 5.58
C PHE A 142 10.31 -15.20 6.88
N TYR A 143 10.40 -16.21 7.73
CA TYR A 143 9.61 -16.35 8.97
C TYR A 143 10.53 -16.65 10.14
N GLU A 144 11.29 -15.66 10.55
CA GLU A 144 12.20 -15.77 11.68
C GLU A 144 11.46 -16.12 12.98
N GLY A 145 11.99 -17.06 13.75
CA GLY A 145 11.40 -17.51 15.02
C GLY A 145 10.19 -18.43 14.91
N CYS A 146 9.86 -18.92 13.71
CA CYS A 146 8.83 -19.94 13.50
C CYS A 146 9.43 -21.34 13.49
N GLU A 147 8.72 -22.31 14.06
CA GLU A 147 9.04 -23.72 13.94
C GLU A 147 8.25 -24.37 12.80
N ILE A 148 8.93 -25.22 12.02
CA ILE A 148 8.30 -25.96 10.93
C ILE A 148 7.83 -27.29 11.49
N CYS A 149 6.50 -27.45 11.57
CA CYS A 149 5.85 -28.69 12.03
C CYS A 149 5.22 -29.42 10.85
N SER A 150 5.32 -30.75 10.81
CA SER A 150 4.48 -31.57 9.93
C SER A 150 3.12 -31.77 10.58
N GLU A 151 2.03 -31.51 9.87
CA GLU A 151 0.70 -32.00 10.31
C GLU A 151 0.74 -33.55 10.35
N GLN A 152 0.35 -34.09 11.49
CA GLN A 152 0.16 -35.55 11.69
C GLN A 152 -1.23 -35.97 11.22
#